data_6c11dc9a4141d01121116d4f4faffa63
#
_entry.id   6c11dc9a4141d01121116d4f4faffa63
#
_cell.length_a   1.000
_cell.length_b   1.000
_cell.length_c   1.000
_cell.angle_alpha   90.00
_cell.angle_beta   90.00
_cell.angle_gamma   90.00
#
_symmetry.space_group_name_H-M   'P 1'
#
loop_
_entity.id
_entity.type
_entity.pdbx_description
1 polymer ?
#
loop_
_entity_poly.entity_id
_entity_poly.type
_entity_poly.pdbx_seq_one_letter_code
_entity_poly.pdbx_strand_id
1 'polypeptide(L)'
;MSNPEEKLLFKPNSSGAVSVCLAYPGPREVALANLGFQAVFRILATTPGVVCERAYQPDPGQALLSYESSRAAGDFDILAFSLSFESDYPLVVAMLDSAGIPARRQARDQSDRAWPLLMAGGPACFLNPEPMAPFMDLFLLGEAEEMLVEAFRSAESWRGIGGAAVLDALSSVAGAYRPSDCDPVYGTDGRLADRGAHEGRPETVLRRYVKNLDDAGARTVVVAPDAVFGDKFLVEASRGCEWGCRFCAAGFMYRPVRHRDSGRVLADAKAGLEHSREVGLVGAEMASHPGITRTCSDIADLGARVSPSSLKADVITPGLAAALARAGTRSVTVAPEAGSERMRRVINKNLSEAEILRAADMLAVDGVESLKLYFMVGLPGEEEEDRQAIVDLVTTIRDRLLSAGREHGRVGSVKVSINPFVPKPWTPFQWDAMMPVAQLKDVLRRLRRSLGRLDNVQVDADSPREAYMQTLLSRGDRRVADIIETLARADKGQWWGLLREMSREARSGNDAGGNDCAINPDDYVTREYGAGELLPWDFIDQGIDRDYLWLERRRSQSALETEPCDVTSCVTCGAC
;
A
#
# COMPACT_ATOMS: atom_id res chain seq x y z
N MET A 1 24.22 2.28 -17.18
CA MET A 1 25.41 2.67 -16.36
C MET A 1 24.93 2.74 -14.93
N SER A 2 25.50 1.95 -14.02
CA SER A 2 25.16 2.08 -12.59
C SER A 2 25.51 3.51 -12.14
N ASN A 3 24.57 4.19 -11.49
CA ASN A 3 24.85 5.49 -10.90
C ASN A 3 26.03 5.30 -9.93
N PRO A 4 27.14 6.03 -10.05
CA PRO A 4 28.34 5.83 -9.24
C PRO A 4 28.10 6.00 -7.73
N GLU A 5 26.98 6.57 -7.32
CA GLU A 5 26.58 6.76 -5.93
C GLU A 5 25.71 5.62 -5.36
N GLU A 6 25.22 4.67 -6.20
CA GLU A 6 24.42 3.54 -5.73
C GLU A 6 25.30 2.42 -5.19
N LYS A 7 24.97 1.91 -3.98
CA LYS A 7 25.70 0.81 -3.34
C LYS A 7 24.76 -0.31 -2.94
N LEU A 8 24.99 -1.52 -3.47
CA LEU A 8 24.33 -2.73 -3.00
C LEU A 8 25.00 -3.25 -1.73
N LEU A 9 24.22 -3.58 -0.72
CA LEU A 9 24.70 -4.14 0.56
C LEU A 9 24.69 -5.68 0.55
N PHE A 10 24.59 -6.29 -0.62
CA PHE A 10 24.66 -7.72 -0.86
C PHE A 10 25.34 -7.97 -2.21
N LYS A 11 25.74 -9.22 -2.46
CA LYS A 11 26.35 -9.62 -3.72
C LYS A 11 25.29 -10.35 -4.57
N PRO A 12 24.83 -9.77 -5.70
CA PRO A 12 23.90 -10.45 -6.60
C PRO A 12 24.62 -11.58 -7.37
N ASN A 13 23.83 -12.56 -7.81
CA ASN A 13 24.30 -13.57 -8.74
C ASN A 13 24.64 -12.94 -10.10
N SER A 14 25.75 -13.33 -10.68
CA SER A 14 26.19 -12.87 -12.01
C SER A 14 25.79 -13.80 -13.15
N SER A 15 25.30 -15.02 -12.83
CA SER A 15 24.84 -16.02 -13.80
C SER A 15 23.76 -16.90 -13.18
N GLY A 16 22.85 -17.40 -13.99
CA GLY A 16 21.76 -18.26 -13.58
C GLY A 16 21.18 -19.07 -14.71
N ALA A 17 20.21 -19.90 -14.42
CA ALA A 17 19.44 -20.67 -15.38
C ALA A 17 18.21 -19.90 -15.86
N VAL A 18 17.70 -18.95 -15.03
CA VAL A 18 16.56 -18.08 -15.33
C VAL A 18 16.92 -16.63 -15.08
N SER A 19 16.48 -15.75 -15.97
CA SER A 19 16.64 -14.31 -15.88
C SER A 19 15.31 -13.65 -15.50
N VAL A 20 15.32 -12.79 -14.46
CA VAL A 20 14.15 -12.05 -13.98
C VAL A 20 14.41 -10.55 -14.11
N CYS A 21 13.53 -9.83 -14.79
CA CYS A 21 13.47 -8.39 -14.77
C CYS A 21 12.44 -7.97 -13.71
N LEU A 22 12.89 -7.42 -12.57
CA LEU A 22 12.02 -6.91 -11.52
C LEU A 22 11.67 -5.45 -11.80
N ALA A 23 10.44 -5.20 -12.21
CA ALA A 23 9.96 -3.90 -12.60
C ALA A 23 9.17 -3.21 -11.47
N TYR A 24 9.40 -1.91 -11.30
CA TYR A 24 8.60 -1.03 -10.45
C TYR A 24 7.87 -0.02 -11.33
N PRO A 25 6.52 0.05 -11.27
CA PRO A 25 5.75 0.96 -12.12
C PRO A 25 5.77 2.40 -11.55
N GLY A 26 6.92 3.00 -11.58
CA GLY A 26 7.16 4.36 -11.11
C GLY A 26 8.63 4.74 -11.22
N PRO A 27 8.96 5.96 -10.77
CA PRO A 27 10.34 6.47 -10.84
C PRO A 27 11.27 5.68 -9.91
N ARG A 28 12.55 5.61 -10.29
CA ARG A 28 13.59 4.87 -9.56
C ARG A 28 13.74 5.35 -8.11
N GLU A 29 13.71 6.64 -7.88
CA GLU A 29 13.85 7.25 -6.55
C GLU A 29 12.73 6.82 -5.58
N VAL A 30 11.52 6.54 -6.09
CA VAL A 30 10.39 6.01 -5.31
C VAL A 30 10.55 4.51 -5.07
N ALA A 31 10.96 3.75 -6.09
CA ALA A 31 11.22 2.32 -5.98
C ALA A 31 12.28 2.02 -4.91
N LEU A 32 13.36 2.79 -4.89
CA LEU A 32 14.45 2.64 -3.92
C LEU A 32 14.10 3.12 -2.51
N ALA A 33 13.02 3.87 -2.34
CA ALA A 33 12.45 4.18 -1.03
C ALA A 33 11.51 3.07 -0.51
N ASN A 34 11.17 2.08 -1.32
CA ASN A 34 10.26 0.99 -1.00
C ASN A 34 11.02 -0.24 -0.49
N LEU A 35 10.93 -0.53 0.82
CA LEU A 35 11.59 -1.69 1.43
C LEU A 35 11.13 -3.02 0.85
N GLY A 36 9.86 -3.16 0.48
CA GLY A 36 9.34 -4.37 -0.14
C GLY A 36 10.00 -4.67 -1.49
N PHE A 37 10.13 -3.65 -2.34
CA PHE A 37 10.85 -3.77 -3.62
C PHE A 37 12.32 -4.16 -3.41
N GLN A 38 13.01 -3.50 -2.49
CA GLN A 38 14.40 -3.82 -2.17
C GLN A 38 14.56 -5.25 -1.62
N ALA A 39 13.63 -5.71 -0.77
CA ALA A 39 13.65 -7.06 -0.22
C ALA A 39 13.46 -8.11 -1.33
N VAL A 40 12.46 -7.91 -2.21
CA VAL A 40 12.20 -8.79 -3.37
C VAL A 40 13.41 -8.84 -4.30
N PHE A 41 14.03 -7.69 -4.62
CA PHE A 41 15.23 -7.64 -5.43
C PHE A 41 16.38 -8.45 -4.80
N ARG A 42 16.66 -8.24 -3.50
CA ARG A 42 17.70 -8.99 -2.80
C ARG A 42 17.45 -10.50 -2.85
N ILE A 43 16.20 -10.91 -2.55
CA ILE A 43 15.82 -12.34 -2.53
C ILE A 43 16.06 -12.96 -3.92
N LEU A 44 15.50 -12.38 -4.97
CA LEU A 44 15.66 -12.89 -6.34
C LEU A 44 17.12 -12.87 -6.78
N ALA A 45 17.83 -11.78 -6.55
CA ALA A 45 19.22 -11.62 -6.97
C ALA A 45 20.22 -12.52 -6.21
N THR A 46 19.82 -13.11 -5.08
CA THR A 46 20.65 -14.02 -4.29
C THR A 46 20.16 -15.48 -4.33
N THR A 47 19.00 -15.75 -4.96
CA THR A 47 18.47 -17.10 -5.09
C THR A 47 19.29 -17.91 -6.13
N PRO A 48 19.76 -19.13 -5.78
CA PRO A 48 20.51 -19.96 -6.70
C PRO A 48 19.77 -20.19 -8.04
N GLY A 49 20.49 -20.08 -9.14
CA GLY A 49 19.91 -20.25 -10.49
C GLY A 49 19.18 -19.03 -11.05
N VAL A 50 19.03 -17.96 -10.31
CA VAL A 50 18.34 -16.72 -10.73
C VAL A 50 19.35 -15.60 -10.97
N VAL A 51 19.22 -14.90 -12.10
CA VAL A 51 19.81 -13.58 -12.32
C VAL A 51 18.67 -12.57 -12.32
N CYS A 52 18.72 -11.60 -11.42
CA CYS A 52 17.70 -10.57 -11.31
C CYS A 52 18.28 -9.20 -11.62
N GLU A 53 17.64 -8.49 -12.53
CA GLU A 53 17.91 -7.08 -12.85
C GLU A 53 16.65 -6.25 -12.60
N ARG A 54 16.84 -4.95 -12.32
CA ARG A 54 15.72 -4.04 -12.03
C ARG A 54 15.33 -3.25 -13.27
N ALA A 55 14.05 -2.89 -13.34
CA ALA A 55 13.55 -1.91 -14.31
C ALA A 55 12.61 -0.92 -13.64
N TYR A 56 12.58 0.30 -14.16
CA TYR A 56 11.74 1.39 -13.67
C TYR A 56 10.93 1.96 -14.82
N GLN A 57 9.89 2.72 -14.51
CA GLN A 57 9.10 3.36 -15.54
C GLN A 57 10.00 4.22 -16.45
N PRO A 58 10.03 3.96 -17.77
CA PRO A 58 10.82 4.76 -18.69
C PRO A 58 10.16 6.12 -18.97
N ASP A 59 10.94 7.08 -19.44
CA ASP A 59 10.40 8.31 -19.98
C ASP A 59 9.53 8.03 -21.22
N PRO A 60 8.54 8.89 -21.51
CA PRO A 60 7.69 8.71 -22.68
C PRO A 60 8.49 8.52 -23.98
N GLY A 61 8.17 7.47 -24.71
CA GLY A 61 8.84 7.12 -25.98
C GLY A 61 10.15 6.36 -25.84
N GLN A 62 10.62 6.07 -24.64
CA GLN A 62 11.80 5.23 -24.42
C GLN A 62 11.39 3.76 -24.22
N ALA A 63 12.28 2.85 -24.59
CA ALA A 63 12.08 1.42 -24.37
C ALA A 63 12.27 1.05 -22.89
N LEU A 64 11.53 0.06 -22.41
CA LEU A 64 11.74 -0.52 -21.09
C LEU A 64 12.99 -1.39 -21.08
N LEU A 65 14.04 -0.89 -20.44
CA LEU A 65 15.32 -1.55 -20.29
C LEU A 65 15.62 -1.86 -18.83
N SER A 66 16.36 -2.93 -18.58
CA SER A 66 16.90 -3.19 -17.25
C SER A 66 17.96 -2.15 -16.86
N TYR A 67 18.01 -1.87 -15.57
CA TYR A 67 18.92 -0.86 -15.01
C TYR A 67 20.38 -1.33 -15.00
N GLU A 68 20.63 -2.60 -14.70
CA GLU A 68 21.97 -3.16 -14.54
C GLU A 68 22.70 -3.33 -15.88
N SER A 69 22.05 -3.94 -16.89
CA SER A 69 22.71 -4.29 -18.17
C SER A 69 22.17 -3.54 -19.38
N SER A 70 21.10 -2.76 -19.22
CA SER A 70 20.36 -2.12 -20.32
C SER A 70 19.78 -3.14 -21.32
N ARG A 71 19.49 -4.36 -20.85
CA ARG A 71 18.84 -5.42 -21.63
C ARG A 71 17.35 -5.08 -21.77
N ALA A 72 16.76 -5.34 -22.94
CA ALA A 72 15.34 -5.13 -23.15
C ALA A 72 14.51 -6.04 -22.22
N ALA A 73 13.48 -5.49 -21.56
CA ALA A 73 12.66 -6.26 -20.62
C ALA A 73 11.95 -7.45 -21.29
N GLY A 74 11.66 -7.37 -22.59
CA GLY A 74 11.07 -8.45 -23.38
C GLY A 74 12.01 -9.62 -23.68
N ASP A 75 13.28 -9.53 -23.34
CA ASP A 75 14.29 -10.58 -23.58
C ASP A 75 14.60 -11.40 -22.31
N PHE A 76 13.98 -11.08 -21.17
CA PHE A 76 14.08 -11.87 -19.95
C PHE A 76 13.12 -13.07 -19.98
N ASP A 77 13.38 -14.08 -19.15
CA ASP A 77 12.49 -15.23 -19.01
C ASP A 77 11.22 -14.85 -18.23
N ILE A 78 11.37 -13.96 -17.25
CA ILE A 78 10.29 -13.48 -16.39
C ILE A 78 10.39 -11.95 -16.28
N LEU A 79 9.26 -11.27 -16.50
CA LEU A 79 9.07 -9.85 -16.13
C LEU A 79 8.13 -9.77 -14.93
N ALA A 80 8.67 -9.44 -13.77
CA ALA A 80 7.98 -9.42 -12.49
C ALA A 80 7.70 -7.98 -12.04
N PHE A 81 6.45 -7.66 -11.71
CA PHE A 81 6.03 -6.35 -11.23
C PHE A 81 5.82 -6.34 -9.71
N SER A 82 6.42 -5.36 -9.03
CA SER A 82 6.16 -5.08 -7.62
C SER A 82 5.10 -3.99 -7.51
N LEU A 83 3.86 -4.36 -7.17
CA LEU A 83 2.69 -3.49 -7.16
C LEU A 83 2.34 -3.06 -5.74
N SER A 84 2.68 -1.83 -5.39
CA SER A 84 2.41 -1.28 -4.05
C SER A 84 1.05 -0.60 -3.95
N PHE A 85 0.59 0.01 -5.03
CA PHE A 85 -0.65 0.78 -5.07
C PHE A 85 -1.46 0.44 -6.33
N GLU A 86 -2.78 0.50 -6.23
CA GLU A 86 -3.67 0.28 -7.38
C GLU A 86 -3.51 1.37 -8.46
N SER A 87 -3.13 2.58 -8.07
CA SER A 87 -2.82 3.67 -9.00
C SER A 87 -1.68 3.35 -9.98
N ASP A 88 -0.90 2.31 -9.70
CA ASP A 88 0.22 1.87 -10.53
C ASP A 88 -0.25 1.00 -11.73
N TYR A 89 -1.48 0.50 -11.72
CA TYR A 89 -1.97 -0.43 -12.76
C TYR A 89 -1.90 0.13 -14.19
N PRO A 90 -2.31 1.39 -14.49
CA PRO A 90 -2.11 1.94 -15.83
C PRO A 90 -0.64 2.08 -16.22
N LEU A 91 0.26 2.31 -15.26
CA LEU A 91 1.69 2.41 -15.52
C LEU A 91 2.31 1.08 -15.92
N VAL A 92 1.81 -0.04 -15.37
CA VAL A 92 2.22 -1.40 -15.79
C VAL A 92 1.93 -1.61 -17.29
N VAL A 93 0.72 -1.26 -17.73
CA VAL A 93 0.34 -1.40 -19.14
C VAL A 93 1.21 -0.48 -20.02
N ALA A 94 1.44 0.76 -19.60
CA ALA A 94 2.34 1.67 -20.32
C ALA A 94 3.79 1.14 -20.40
N MET A 95 4.28 0.47 -19.35
CA MET A 95 5.60 -0.19 -19.37
C MET A 95 5.64 -1.39 -20.33
N LEU A 96 4.56 -2.19 -20.40
CA LEU A 96 4.44 -3.29 -21.37
C LEU A 96 4.42 -2.74 -22.80
N ASP A 97 3.67 -1.67 -23.07
CA ASP A 97 3.66 -1.00 -24.37
C ASP A 97 5.07 -0.48 -24.73
N SER A 98 5.80 0.10 -23.77
CA SER A 98 7.19 0.58 -23.94
C SER A 98 8.20 -0.56 -24.19
N ALA A 99 7.90 -1.77 -23.70
CA ALA A 99 8.68 -2.97 -23.96
C ALA A 99 8.32 -3.66 -25.30
N GLY A 100 7.28 -3.20 -25.99
CA GLY A 100 6.72 -3.85 -27.17
C GLY A 100 6.06 -5.20 -26.85
N ILE A 101 5.67 -5.44 -25.58
CA ILE A 101 5.02 -6.67 -25.13
C ILE A 101 3.48 -6.47 -25.20
N PRO A 102 2.73 -7.34 -25.88
CA PRO A 102 1.27 -7.25 -25.87
C PRO A 102 0.73 -7.31 -24.42
N ALA A 103 0.02 -6.28 -23.99
CA ALA A 103 -0.42 -6.18 -22.60
C ALA A 103 -1.35 -7.33 -22.21
N ARG A 104 -2.35 -7.64 -23.05
CA ARG A 104 -3.28 -8.75 -22.79
C ARG A 104 -2.59 -10.11 -22.92
N ARG A 105 -2.78 -10.98 -21.91
CA ARG A 105 -2.27 -12.35 -21.94
C ARG A 105 -2.73 -13.12 -23.18
N GLN A 106 -4.02 -13.00 -23.53
CA GLN A 106 -4.57 -13.67 -24.69
C GLN A 106 -3.84 -13.29 -26.00
N ALA A 107 -3.41 -12.05 -26.16
CA ALA A 107 -2.65 -11.60 -27.32
C ALA A 107 -1.21 -12.19 -27.33
N ARG A 108 -0.61 -12.39 -26.16
CA ARG A 108 0.69 -13.07 -26.05
C ARG A 108 0.57 -14.56 -26.37
N ASP A 109 -0.49 -15.22 -25.88
CA ASP A 109 -0.75 -16.65 -26.14
C ASP A 109 -0.98 -16.95 -27.63
N GLN A 110 -1.51 -15.99 -28.39
CA GLN A 110 -1.75 -16.09 -29.84
C GLN A 110 -0.54 -15.69 -30.68
N SER A 111 0.55 -15.26 -30.08
CA SER A 111 1.75 -14.79 -30.78
C SER A 111 2.70 -15.94 -31.08
N ASP A 112 3.33 -15.92 -32.26
CA ASP A 112 4.41 -16.84 -32.60
C ASP A 112 5.74 -16.53 -31.86
N ARG A 113 5.85 -15.33 -31.28
CA ARG A 113 6.99 -14.91 -30.48
C ARG A 113 6.83 -15.40 -29.04
N ALA A 114 7.89 -15.99 -28.48
CA ALA A 114 7.99 -16.26 -27.06
C ALA A 114 8.15 -14.93 -26.29
N TRP A 115 7.24 -14.66 -25.37
CA TRP A 115 7.27 -13.52 -24.48
C TRP A 115 7.71 -13.95 -23.07
N PRO A 116 8.26 -13.05 -22.25
CA PRO A 116 8.51 -13.36 -20.84
C PRO A 116 7.21 -13.72 -20.11
N LEU A 117 7.30 -14.57 -19.09
CA LEU A 117 6.21 -14.76 -18.16
C LEU A 117 5.98 -13.46 -17.38
N LEU A 118 4.75 -12.96 -17.36
CA LEU A 118 4.40 -11.77 -16.60
C LEU A 118 3.90 -12.16 -15.21
N MET A 119 4.64 -11.77 -14.19
CA MET A 119 4.31 -12.01 -12.79
C MET A 119 4.02 -10.70 -12.07
N ALA A 120 3.14 -10.73 -11.07
CA ALA A 120 2.98 -9.61 -10.16
C ALA A 120 2.84 -10.07 -8.70
N GLY A 121 3.27 -9.20 -7.80
CA GLY A 121 3.12 -9.35 -6.37
C GLY A 121 3.13 -8.01 -5.67
N GLY A 122 2.91 -8.02 -4.36
CA GLY A 122 2.86 -6.81 -3.55
C GLY A 122 1.46 -6.50 -3.02
N PRO A 123 1.33 -5.47 -2.15
CA PRO A 123 0.11 -5.17 -1.40
C PRO A 123 -1.14 -5.02 -2.24
N ALA A 124 -1.06 -4.36 -3.39
CA ALA A 124 -2.20 -4.18 -4.28
C ALA A 124 -2.72 -5.52 -4.84
N CYS A 125 -1.82 -6.47 -5.11
CA CYS A 125 -2.19 -7.78 -5.65
C CYS A 125 -2.95 -8.64 -4.64
N PHE A 126 -2.52 -8.69 -3.39
CA PHE A 126 -3.23 -9.52 -2.41
C PHE A 126 -4.39 -8.82 -1.71
N LEU A 127 -4.67 -7.57 -2.06
CA LEU A 127 -5.95 -6.92 -1.81
C LEU A 127 -6.97 -7.31 -2.88
N ASN A 128 -6.66 -7.05 -4.15
CA ASN A 128 -7.50 -7.40 -5.29
C ASN A 128 -6.68 -7.47 -6.59
N PRO A 129 -6.31 -8.65 -7.09
CA PRO A 129 -5.54 -8.79 -8.32
C PRO A 129 -6.41 -8.73 -9.59
N GLU A 130 -7.75 -8.82 -9.47
CA GLU A 130 -8.65 -9.01 -10.60
C GLU A 130 -8.59 -7.91 -11.68
N PRO A 131 -8.43 -6.60 -11.37
CA PRO A 131 -8.25 -5.59 -12.42
C PRO A 131 -7.02 -5.85 -13.31
N MET A 132 -6.00 -6.51 -12.77
CA MET A 132 -4.76 -6.84 -13.49
C MET A 132 -4.73 -8.28 -14.04
N ALA A 133 -5.72 -9.12 -13.72
CA ALA A 133 -5.78 -10.52 -14.13
C ALA A 133 -5.68 -10.74 -15.65
N PRO A 134 -6.29 -9.91 -16.53
CA PRO A 134 -6.15 -10.06 -17.97
C PRO A 134 -4.74 -9.79 -18.53
N PHE A 135 -3.86 -9.16 -17.73
CA PHE A 135 -2.51 -8.80 -18.15
C PHE A 135 -1.44 -9.76 -17.65
N MET A 136 -1.67 -10.45 -16.53
CA MET A 136 -0.66 -11.27 -15.86
C MET A 136 -0.86 -12.76 -16.12
N ASP A 137 0.25 -13.49 -16.12
CA ASP A 137 0.24 -14.94 -16.17
C ASP A 137 0.15 -15.56 -14.77
N LEU A 138 0.72 -14.86 -13.76
CA LEU A 138 0.77 -15.33 -12.38
C LEU A 138 0.78 -14.16 -11.38
N PHE A 139 0.07 -14.32 -10.28
CA PHE A 139 0.25 -13.51 -9.08
C PHE A 139 0.80 -14.35 -7.92
N LEU A 140 1.64 -13.73 -7.10
CA LEU A 140 2.06 -14.26 -5.82
C LEU A 140 1.41 -13.43 -4.71
N LEU A 141 0.42 -14.04 -4.02
CA LEU A 141 -0.45 -13.36 -3.06
C LEU A 141 0.09 -13.48 -1.64
N GLY A 142 0.68 -12.42 -1.13
CA GLY A 142 1.21 -12.34 0.23
C GLY A 142 2.64 -11.84 0.33
N GLU A 143 3.28 -12.16 1.44
CA GLU A 143 4.63 -11.73 1.78
C GLU A 143 5.67 -12.58 1.03
N ALA A 144 6.66 -11.93 0.49
CA ALA A 144 7.56 -12.50 -0.52
C ALA A 144 8.69 -13.37 0.06
N GLU A 145 9.07 -13.17 1.31
CA GLU A 145 10.34 -13.62 1.88
C GLU A 145 10.52 -15.14 1.82
N GLU A 146 9.51 -15.89 2.23
CA GLU A 146 9.51 -17.36 2.17
C GLU A 146 8.97 -17.84 0.82
N MET A 147 7.94 -17.18 0.31
CA MET A 147 7.22 -17.59 -0.89
C MET A 147 8.10 -17.54 -2.15
N LEU A 148 8.92 -16.49 -2.33
CA LEU A 148 9.84 -16.43 -3.47
C LEU A 148 10.94 -17.48 -3.39
N VAL A 149 11.50 -17.72 -2.21
CA VAL A 149 12.51 -18.77 -2.01
C VAL A 149 11.92 -20.15 -2.36
N GLU A 150 10.68 -20.40 -1.99
CA GLU A 150 9.95 -21.63 -2.33
C GLU A 150 9.68 -21.71 -3.85
N ALA A 151 9.16 -20.63 -4.44
CA ALA A 151 8.79 -20.57 -5.85
C ALA A 151 10.00 -20.80 -6.77
N PHE A 152 11.16 -20.27 -6.44
CA PHE A 152 12.37 -20.38 -7.24
C PHE A 152 13.34 -21.47 -6.74
N ARG A 153 12.91 -22.36 -5.85
CA ARG A 153 13.76 -23.44 -5.28
C ARG A 153 14.43 -24.32 -6.35
N SER A 154 13.73 -24.59 -7.44
CA SER A 154 14.22 -25.42 -8.54
C SER A 154 14.76 -24.63 -9.73
N ALA A 155 14.99 -23.34 -9.59
CA ALA A 155 15.37 -22.45 -10.69
C ALA A 155 16.63 -22.93 -11.47
N GLU A 156 17.61 -23.54 -10.80
CA GLU A 156 18.80 -24.10 -11.46
C GLU A 156 18.47 -25.15 -12.52
N SER A 157 17.35 -25.87 -12.35
CA SER A 157 16.89 -26.90 -13.29
C SER A 157 16.08 -26.33 -14.47
N TRP A 158 15.80 -25.04 -14.51
CA TRP A 158 14.94 -24.43 -15.55
C TRP A 158 15.67 -24.02 -16.81
N ARG A 159 16.99 -24.26 -16.90
CA ARG A 159 17.76 -23.95 -18.10
C ARG A 159 17.22 -24.71 -19.31
N GLY A 160 16.74 -23.98 -20.33
CA GLY A 160 16.19 -24.55 -21.55
C GLY A 160 14.82 -25.20 -21.42
N ILE A 161 14.13 -25.01 -20.27
CA ILE A 161 12.73 -25.42 -20.09
C ILE A 161 11.82 -24.33 -20.64
N GLY A 162 10.76 -24.74 -21.34
CA GLY A 162 9.78 -23.79 -21.88
C GLY A 162 8.98 -23.05 -20.80
N GLY A 163 8.56 -21.82 -21.11
CA GLY A 163 7.84 -20.95 -20.17
C GLY A 163 6.61 -21.58 -19.53
N ALA A 164 5.88 -22.45 -20.24
CA ALA A 164 4.72 -23.16 -19.68
C ALA A 164 5.09 -24.05 -18.48
N ALA A 165 6.19 -24.80 -18.56
CA ALA A 165 6.64 -25.66 -17.46
C ALA A 165 7.19 -24.84 -16.28
N VAL A 166 7.82 -23.69 -16.55
CA VAL A 166 8.22 -22.74 -15.50
C VAL A 166 6.98 -22.15 -14.81
N LEU A 167 5.95 -21.77 -15.58
CA LEU A 167 4.68 -21.27 -15.03
C LEU A 167 4.00 -22.33 -14.16
N ASP A 168 3.96 -23.60 -14.59
CA ASP A 168 3.38 -24.69 -13.81
C ASP A 168 4.15 -24.91 -12.49
N ALA A 169 5.48 -24.84 -12.52
CA ALA A 169 6.31 -24.94 -11.32
C ALA A 169 6.04 -23.79 -10.35
N LEU A 170 6.00 -22.55 -10.83
CA LEU A 170 5.67 -21.36 -10.03
C LEU A 170 4.24 -21.40 -9.49
N SER A 171 3.28 -21.95 -10.26
CA SER A 171 1.87 -22.06 -9.85
C SER A 171 1.61 -23.12 -8.78
N SER A 172 2.57 -24.02 -8.52
CA SER A 172 2.45 -25.07 -7.52
C SER A 172 2.65 -24.57 -6.08
N VAL A 173 3.12 -23.34 -5.92
CA VAL A 173 3.41 -22.75 -4.61
C VAL A 173 2.14 -22.22 -3.97
N ALA A 174 1.95 -22.47 -2.68
CA ALA A 174 0.84 -21.88 -1.94
C ALA A 174 0.88 -20.36 -2.00
N GLY A 175 -0.24 -19.72 -2.32
CA GLY A 175 -0.31 -18.28 -2.56
C GLY A 175 -0.12 -17.87 -4.04
N ALA A 176 0.17 -18.83 -4.93
CA ALA A 176 0.17 -18.58 -6.35
C ALA A 176 -1.26 -18.53 -6.91
N TYR A 177 -1.56 -17.48 -7.66
CA TYR A 177 -2.83 -17.30 -8.35
C TYR A 177 -2.60 -17.15 -9.84
N ARG A 178 -3.09 -18.10 -10.62
CA ARG A 178 -3.05 -18.11 -12.08
C ARG A 178 -4.41 -17.66 -12.63
N PRO A 179 -4.52 -16.46 -13.22
CA PRO A 179 -5.81 -15.92 -13.68
C PRO A 179 -6.52 -16.75 -14.74
N SER A 180 -5.76 -17.53 -15.54
CA SER A 180 -6.31 -18.44 -16.55
C SER A 180 -6.99 -19.69 -15.98
N ASP A 181 -6.95 -19.89 -14.68
CA ASP A 181 -7.60 -21.04 -14.03
C ASP A 181 -9.09 -20.75 -13.69
N CYS A 182 -9.61 -19.59 -14.07
CA CYS A 182 -11.02 -19.25 -13.87
C CYS A 182 -11.56 -18.27 -14.92
N ASP A 183 -12.85 -18.44 -15.26
CA ASP A 183 -13.62 -17.59 -16.15
C ASP A 183 -14.82 -17.00 -15.39
N PRO A 184 -14.71 -15.79 -14.82
CA PRO A 184 -15.76 -15.17 -14.02
C PRO A 184 -17.09 -15.01 -14.80
N VAL A 185 -18.18 -15.38 -14.17
CA VAL A 185 -19.52 -15.27 -14.70
C VAL A 185 -20.23 -14.07 -14.07
N TYR A 186 -20.81 -13.23 -14.90
CA TYR A 186 -21.55 -12.04 -14.47
C TYR A 186 -23.05 -12.20 -14.73
N GLY A 187 -23.88 -11.77 -13.79
CA GLY A 187 -25.31 -11.72 -13.93
C GLY A 187 -25.78 -10.61 -14.90
N THR A 188 -27.04 -10.64 -15.25
CA THR A 188 -27.67 -9.61 -16.11
C THR A 188 -27.69 -8.22 -15.47
N ASP A 189 -27.49 -8.14 -14.16
CA ASP A 189 -27.32 -6.90 -13.39
C ASP A 189 -25.86 -6.40 -13.34
N GLY A 190 -24.96 -7.08 -14.06
CA GLY A 190 -23.54 -6.75 -14.14
C GLY A 190 -22.72 -7.15 -12.90
N ARG A 191 -23.32 -7.84 -11.91
CA ARG A 191 -22.61 -8.30 -10.71
C ARG A 191 -21.92 -9.63 -10.96
N LEU A 192 -20.82 -9.86 -10.23
CA LEU A 192 -20.18 -11.16 -10.23
C LEU A 192 -21.12 -12.19 -9.62
N ALA A 193 -21.50 -13.20 -10.42
CA ALA A 193 -22.39 -14.29 -10.01
C ALA A 193 -21.61 -15.54 -9.58
N ASP A 194 -20.49 -15.81 -10.25
CA ASP A 194 -19.61 -16.95 -9.99
C ASP A 194 -18.17 -16.58 -10.38
N ARG A 195 -17.21 -17.08 -9.67
CA ARG A 195 -15.78 -16.94 -10.00
C ARG A 195 -15.42 -17.76 -11.25
N GLY A 196 -16.14 -18.83 -11.51
CA GLY A 196 -15.93 -19.71 -12.67
C GLY A 196 -14.60 -20.48 -12.60
N ALA A 197 -14.21 -20.99 -11.42
CA ALA A 197 -13.00 -21.78 -11.28
C ALA A 197 -13.08 -23.07 -12.12
N HIS A 198 -12.01 -23.37 -12.88
CA HIS A 198 -11.94 -24.56 -13.71
C HIS A 198 -11.87 -25.82 -12.83
N GLU A 199 -12.37 -26.94 -13.34
CA GLU A 199 -12.34 -28.23 -12.63
C GLU A 199 -10.91 -28.59 -12.16
N GLY A 200 -10.78 -28.96 -10.91
CA GLY A 200 -9.50 -29.32 -10.29
C GLY A 200 -8.61 -28.13 -9.92
N ARG A 201 -9.09 -26.88 -10.10
CA ARG A 201 -8.38 -25.69 -9.64
C ARG A 201 -8.93 -25.18 -8.29
N PRO A 202 -8.09 -24.54 -7.46
CA PRO A 202 -8.54 -24.08 -6.15
C PRO A 202 -9.58 -22.97 -6.27
N GLU A 203 -10.68 -23.10 -5.54
CA GLU A 203 -11.68 -22.03 -5.42
C GLU A 203 -11.15 -20.84 -4.63
N THR A 204 -10.25 -21.09 -3.68
CA THR A 204 -9.62 -20.06 -2.84
C THR A 204 -8.10 -20.12 -2.94
N VAL A 205 -7.46 -18.97 -2.83
CA VAL A 205 -6.00 -18.82 -2.81
C VAL A 205 -5.57 -18.22 -1.49
N LEU A 206 -4.69 -18.91 -0.77
CA LEU A 206 -4.20 -18.46 0.53
C LEU A 206 -3.26 -17.27 0.37
N ARG A 207 -3.49 -16.18 1.09
CA ARG A 207 -2.50 -15.13 1.28
C ARG A 207 -1.39 -15.61 2.22
N ARG A 208 -0.18 -15.73 1.70
CA ARG A 208 0.99 -16.14 2.49
C ARG A 208 1.48 -15.00 3.38
N TYR A 209 1.94 -15.33 4.58
CA TYR A 209 2.62 -14.38 5.47
C TYR A 209 3.76 -15.05 6.25
N VAL A 210 4.74 -14.27 6.63
CA VAL A 210 5.89 -14.71 7.42
C VAL A 210 5.52 -14.67 8.90
N LYS A 211 5.68 -15.80 9.60
CA LYS A 211 5.36 -15.86 11.03
C LYS A 211 6.40 -15.17 11.91
N ASN A 212 7.68 -15.35 11.59
CA ASN A 212 8.79 -14.75 12.32
C ASN A 212 9.47 -13.65 11.50
N LEU A 213 9.33 -12.40 11.92
CA LEU A 213 9.96 -11.25 11.25
C LEU A 213 11.42 -11.04 11.65
N ASP A 214 11.94 -11.67 12.69
CA ASP A 214 13.31 -11.45 13.13
C ASP A 214 14.35 -11.83 12.09
N ASP A 215 14.06 -12.89 11.33
CA ASP A 215 14.94 -13.39 10.27
C ASP A 215 14.55 -12.86 8.87
N ALA A 216 13.32 -12.37 8.72
CA ALA A 216 12.76 -11.93 7.44
C ALA A 216 12.59 -10.41 7.31
N GLY A 217 12.75 -9.64 8.40
CA GLY A 217 12.52 -8.20 8.41
C GLY A 217 13.32 -7.44 7.37
N ALA A 218 12.63 -6.54 6.68
CA ALA A 218 13.24 -5.74 5.63
C ALA A 218 14.09 -4.59 6.18
N ARG A 219 15.15 -4.26 5.46
CA ARG A 219 15.97 -3.07 5.69
C ARG A 219 16.50 -2.55 4.37
N THR A 220 17.02 -1.32 4.36
CA THR A 220 17.73 -0.79 3.20
C THR A 220 18.86 -1.75 2.80
N VAL A 221 18.83 -2.22 1.57
CA VAL A 221 19.85 -3.08 0.95
C VAL A 221 20.42 -2.47 -0.34
N VAL A 222 19.79 -1.40 -0.81
CA VAL A 222 20.29 -0.54 -1.89
C VAL A 222 20.39 0.87 -1.32
N VAL A 223 21.59 1.35 -1.10
CA VAL A 223 21.85 2.72 -0.65
C VAL A 223 21.94 3.60 -1.89
N ALA A 224 21.05 4.57 -2.00
CA ALA A 224 20.98 5.50 -3.12
C ALA A 224 20.60 6.90 -2.58
N PRO A 225 21.54 7.85 -2.56
CA PRO A 225 21.31 9.19 -2.00
C PRO A 225 20.21 9.99 -2.72
N ASP A 226 19.94 9.66 -3.98
CA ASP A 226 18.88 10.25 -4.80
C ASP A 226 17.49 9.62 -4.61
N ALA A 227 17.35 8.58 -3.78
CA ALA A 227 16.05 8.03 -3.40
C ALA A 227 15.25 9.03 -2.55
N VAL A 228 13.91 8.91 -2.55
CA VAL A 228 13.01 9.81 -1.77
C VAL A 228 13.39 9.86 -0.28
N PHE A 229 13.90 8.76 0.27
CA PHE A 229 14.44 8.68 1.63
C PHE A 229 15.94 8.37 1.63
N GLY A 230 16.68 8.85 0.63
CA GLY A 230 18.09 8.53 0.44
C GLY A 230 19.02 9.04 1.53
N ASP A 231 18.57 9.97 2.36
CA ASP A 231 19.24 10.45 3.58
C ASP A 231 19.04 9.53 4.79
N LYS A 232 18.16 8.50 4.69
CA LYS A 232 17.80 7.60 5.78
C LYS A 232 18.13 6.15 5.46
N PHE A 233 18.56 5.43 6.49
CA PHE A 233 18.61 3.98 6.45
C PHE A 233 17.31 3.43 7.05
N LEU A 234 16.48 2.81 6.23
CA LEU A 234 15.19 2.29 6.64
C LEU A 234 15.34 0.90 7.26
N VAL A 235 14.66 0.68 8.39
CA VAL A 235 14.63 -0.60 9.12
C VAL A 235 13.18 -0.91 9.48
N GLU A 236 12.67 -2.04 9.02
CA GLU A 236 11.37 -2.55 9.44
C GLU A 236 11.46 -3.03 10.89
N ALA A 237 10.57 -2.52 11.75
CA ALA A 237 10.48 -2.91 13.13
C ALA A 237 9.22 -3.72 13.45
N SER A 238 8.15 -3.55 12.66
CA SER A 238 6.92 -4.31 12.81
C SER A 238 6.16 -4.42 11.50
N ARG A 239 5.32 -5.45 11.37
CA ARG A 239 4.39 -5.64 10.26
C ARG A 239 3.00 -5.99 10.78
N GLY A 240 1.97 -5.37 10.18
CA GLY A 240 0.61 -5.42 10.69
C GLY A 240 0.37 -4.39 11.79
N CYS A 241 -0.85 -4.39 12.33
CA CYS A 241 -1.29 -3.45 13.35
C CYS A 241 -2.32 -4.13 14.25
N GLU A 242 -2.22 -3.93 15.55
CA GLU A 242 -3.16 -4.49 16.53
C GLU A 242 -4.51 -3.77 16.51
N TRP A 243 -4.53 -2.52 16.02
CA TRP A 243 -5.73 -1.70 15.96
C TRP A 243 -6.65 -2.11 14.80
N GLY A 244 -7.94 -2.09 15.07
CA GLY A 244 -8.97 -2.48 14.12
C GLY A 244 -9.63 -1.30 13.42
N CYS A 245 -8.86 -0.29 12.98
CA CYS A 245 -9.41 0.86 12.25
C CYS A 245 -10.14 0.40 10.98
N ARG A 246 -11.46 0.63 10.89
CA ARG A 246 -12.37 0.02 9.90
C ARG A 246 -12.13 0.39 8.45
N PHE A 247 -11.33 1.41 8.20
CA PHE A 247 -10.94 1.85 6.86
C PHE A 247 -9.56 1.33 6.42
N CYS A 248 -8.76 0.82 7.35
CA CYS A 248 -7.32 0.63 7.13
C CYS A 248 -7.00 -0.76 6.56
N ALA A 249 -6.66 -0.83 5.28
CA ALA A 249 -6.25 -2.08 4.65
C ALA A 249 -5.04 -2.72 5.37
N ALA A 250 -4.02 -1.93 5.73
CA ALA A 250 -2.83 -2.44 6.41
C ALA A 250 -3.13 -3.08 7.78
N GLY A 251 -4.16 -2.58 8.48
CA GLY A 251 -4.61 -3.13 9.76
C GLY A 251 -5.29 -4.50 9.65
N PHE A 252 -5.69 -4.91 8.44
CA PHE A 252 -6.34 -6.21 8.19
C PHE A 252 -5.46 -7.12 7.35
N MET A 253 -4.97 -6.65 6.21
CA MET A 253 -4.23 -7.50 5.27
C MET A 253 -2.88 -8.00 5.80
N TYR A 254 -2.31 -7.38 6.82
CA TYR A 254 -1.07 -7.80 7.47
C TYR A 254 -1.27 -8.45 8.84
N ARG A 255 -2.50 -8.85 9.17
CA ARG A 255 -2.75 -9.64 10.40
C ARG A 255 -2.13 -11.03 10.29
N PRO A 256 -1.71 -11.60 11.44
CA PRO A 256 -1.57 -10.98 12.77
C PRO A 256 -0.44 -9.94 12.83
N VAL A 257 -0.50 -9.02 13.82
CA VAL A 257 0.62 -8.08 14.07
C VAL A 257 1.84 -8.85 14.54
N ARG A 258 3.00 -8.47 14.02
CA ARG A 258 4.30 -9.07 14.36
C ARG A 258 5.32 -7.98 14.58
N HIS A 259 5.98 -8.04 15.74
CA HIS A 259 7.06 -7.14 16.10
C HIS A 259 8.38 -7.87 15.95
N ARG A 260 9.41 -7.17 15.49
CA ARG A 260 10.78 -7.67 15.50
C ARG A 260 11.39 -7.44 16.86
N ASP A 261 12.29 -8.33 17.28
CA ASP A 261 13.09 -8.13 18.49
C ASP A 261 13.88 -6.82 18.43
N SER A 262 13.85 -6.05 19.52
CA SER A 262 14.51 -4.74 19.59
C SER A 262 16.02 -4.82 19.36
N GLY A 263 16.66 -5.91 19.75
CA GLY A 263 18.08 -6.15 19.50
C GLY A 263 18.38 -6.37 18.02
N ARG A 264 17.48 -7.06 17.28
CA ARG A 264 17.59 -7.21 15.82
C ARG A 264 17.41 -5.87 15.11
N VAL A 265 16.40 -5.09 15.50
CA VAL A 265 16.17 -3.75 14.95
C VAL A 265 17.39 -2.84 15.21
N LEU A 266 17.94 -2.87 16.43
CA LEU A 266 19.14 -2.10 16.78
C LEU A 266 20.39 -2.58 16.02
N ALA A 267 20.55 -3.88 15.79
CA ALA A 267 21.67 -4.42 15.01
C ALA A 267 21.63 -3.93 13.56
N ASP A 268 20.43 -3.96 12.95
CA ASP A 268 20.24 -3.43 11.59
C ASP A 268 20.44 -1.92 11.52
N ALA A 269 19.97 -1.17 12.53
CA ALA A 269 20.22 0.27 12.64
C ALA A 269 21.73 0.56 12.73
N LYS A 270 22.47 -0.16 13.58
CA LYS A 270 23.93 -0.01 13.71
C LYS A 270 24.65 -0.26 12.37
N ALA A 271 24.28 -1.31 11.65
CA ALA A 271 24.83 -1.57 10.33
C ALA A 271 24.53 -0.43 9.34
N GLY A 272 23.34 0.18 9.46
CA GLY A 272 22.93 1.32 8.65
C GLY A 272 23.73 2.60 8.91
N LEU A 273 24.30 2.77 10.10
CA LEU A 273 25.07 3.97 10.45
C LEU A 273 26.40 4.12 9.67
N GLU A 274 26.85 3.06 9.01
CA GLU A 274 27.96 3.13 8.06
C GLU A 274 27.57 3.90 6.77
N HIS A 275 26.26 4.09 6.53
CA HIS A 275 25.71 4.64 5.29
C HIS A 275 24.88 5.90 5.49
N SER A 276 24.23 6.05 6.63
CA SER A 276 23.38 7.20 6.97
C SER A 276 23.48 7.55 8.45
N ARG A 277 23.32 8.84 8.76
CA ARG A 277 23.21 9.33 10.14
C ARG A 277 21.76 9.40 10.62
N GLU A 278 20.82 8.96 9.82
CA GLU A 278 19.40 8.92 10.17
C GLU A 278 18.84 7.52 9.93
N VAL A 279 18.18 6.96 10.93
CA VAL A 279 17.49 5.68 10.87
C VAL A 279 15.99 5.93 10.77
N GLY A 280 15.39 5.46 9.68
CA GLY A 280 13.92 5.45 9.52
C GLY A 280 13.35 4.13 10.06
N LEU A 281 12.59 4.19 11.15
CA LEU A 281 11.90 3.01 11.69
C LEU A 281 10.53 2.86 10.99
N VAL A 282 10.33 1.71 10.36
CA VAL A 282 9.15 1.42 9.53
C VAL A 282 8.25 0.39 10.20
N GLY A 283 6.97 0.71 10.29
CA GLY A 283 5.91 -0.14 10.80
C GLY A 283 4.57 0.55 10.60
N ALA A 284 3.46 -0.20 10.64
CA ALA A 284 2.12 0.37 10.47
C ALA A 284 1.74 1.30 11.65
N GLU A 285 2.16 0.93 12.87
CA GLU A 285 2.05 1.72 14.09
C GLU A 285 3.29 1.43 14.94
N MET A 286 4.09 2.45 15.20
CA MET A 286 5.40 2.27 15.84
C MET A 286 5.38 2.44 17.35
N ALA A 287 4.45 3.22 17.91
CA ALA A 287 4.44 3.51 19.34
C ALA A 287 4.01 2.29 20.18
N SER A 288 3.27 1.34 19.59
CA SER A 288 2.88 0.08 20.23
C SER A 288 4.00 -0.98 20.23
N HIS A 289 5.11 -0.76 19.52
CA HIS A 289 6.21 -1.73 19.52
C HIS A 289 6.80 -1.87 20.94
N PRO A 290 6.88 -3.07 21.53
CA PRO A 290 7.20 -3.26 22.96
C PRO A 290 8.53 -2.65 23.42
N GLY A 291 9.50 -2.51 22.54
CA GLY A 291 10.82 -1.96 22.86
C GLY A 291 11.13 -0.60 22.26
N ILE A 292 10.15 0.10 21.68
CA ILE A 292 10.40 1.30 20.84
C ILE A 292 11.15 2.41 21.59
N THR A 293 10.76 2.71 22.82
CA THR A 293 11.40 3.75 23.63
C THR A 293 12.89 3.47 23.83
N ARG A 294 13.22 2.21 24.17
CA ARG A 294 14.61 1.78 24.35
C ARG A 294 15.35 1.82 23.02
N THR A 295 14.78 1.28 21.94
CA THR A 295 15.39 1.29 20.61
C THR A 295 15.71 2.70 20.13
N CYS A 296 14.78 3.66 20.30
CA CYS A 296 15.02 5.06 19.97
C CYS A 296 16.15 5.67 20.83
N SER A 297 16.17 5.35 22.12
CA SER A 297 17.23 5.79 23.03
C SER A 297 18.60 5.23 22.64
N ASP A 298 18.68 3.92 22.39
CA ASP A 298 19.93 3.24 22.01
C ASP A 298 20.48 3.77 20.67
N ILE A 299 19.60 4.08 19.70
CA ILE A 299 20.01 4.70 18.43
C ILE A 299 20.51 6.14 18.65
N ALA A 300 19.84 6.91 19.52
CA ALA A 300 20.28 8.26 19.88
C ALA A 300 21.66 8.25 20.58
N ASP A 301 21.92 7.27 21.44
CA ASP A 301 23.21 7.10 22.13
C ASP A 301 24.35 6.75 21.15
N LEU A 302 24.04 6.22 19.98
CA LEU A 302 25.00 6.04 18.88
C LEU A 302 25.23 7.33 18.05
N GLY A 303 24.61 8.45 18.43
CA GLY A 303 24.73 9.74 17.74
C GLY A 303 23.92 9.83 16.43
N ALA A 304 22.95 8.97 16.25
CA ALA A 304 22.07 8.94 15.07
C ALA A 304 20.73 9.62 15.33
N ARG A 305 20.12 10.13 14.25
CA ARG A 305 18.75 10.61 14.29
C ARG A 305 17.77 9.46 14.05
N VAL A 306 16.59 9.56 14.66
CA VAL A 306 15.49 8.62 14.45
C VAL A 306 14.32 9.32 13.77
N SER A 307 13.79 8.70 12.73
CA SER A 307 12.57 9.10 12.02
C SER A 307 11.57 7.95 12.09
N PRO A 308 10.64 7.94 13.06
CA PRO A 308 9.62 6.91 13.12
C PRO A 308 8.55 7.15 12.05
N SER A 309 7.86 6.09 11.62
CA SER A 309 6.58 6.21 10.94
C SER A 309 5.52 6.85 11.84
N SER A 310 4.25 6.93 11.40
CA SER A 310 3.18 7.55 12.21
C SER A 310 3.03 6.89 13.58
N LEU A 311 2.72 7.71 14.58
CA LEU A 311 2.50 7.30 15.96
C LEU A 311 1.02 7.48 16.32
N LYS A 312 0.44 6.53 17.05
CA LYS A 312 -0.89 6.67 17.65
C LYS A 312 -0.77 7.47 18.95
N ALA A 313 -1.62 8.48 19.13
CA ALA A 313 -1.45 9.47 20.20
C ALA A 313 -1.54 8.92 21.64
N ASP A 314 -2.46 7.98 21.89
CA ASP A 314 -2.72 7.39 23.21
C ASP A 314 -1.55 6.55 23.77
N VAL A 315 -0.75 5.96 22.87
CA VAL A 315 0.41 5.14 23.26
C VAL A 315 1.74 5.91 23.30
N ILE A 316 1.74 7.22 22.99
CA ILE A 316 2.91 8.09 23.20
C ILE A 316 3.10 8.31 24.70
N THR A 317 4.24 7.83 25.22
CA THR A 317 4.65 8.02 26.62
C THR A 317 5.65 9.16 26.76
N PRO A 318 5.80 9.76 27.96
CA PRO A 318 6.86 10.75 28.20
C PRO A 318 8.25 10.22 27.87
N GLY A 319 8.51 8.94 28.15
CA GLY A 319 9.78 8.29 27.82
C GLY A 319 10.05 8.21 26.31
N LEU A 320 9.01 7.92 25.50
CA LEU A 320 9.13 7.89 24.05
C LEU A 320 9.34 9.31 23.49
N ALA A 321 8.57 10.30 23.96
CA ALA A 321 8.71 11.68 23.53
C ALA A 321 10.12 12.22 23.80
N ALA A 322 10.64 12.00 25.02
CA ALA A 322 12.01 12.37 25.39
C ALA A 322 13.08 11.63 24.56
N ALA A 323 12.88 10.33 24.26
CA ALA A 323 13.80 9.54 23.43
C ALA A 323 13.84 10.07 21.98
N LEU A 324 12.69 10.40 21.40
CA LEU A 324 12.59 10.99 20.06
C LEU A 324 13.25 12.38 19.99
N ALA A 325 13.00 13.21 20.99
CA ALA A 325 13.64 14.53 21.08
C ALA A 325 15.17 14.42 21.17
N ARG A 326 15.68 13.54 22.02
CA ARG A 326 17.12 13.25 22.16
C ARG A 326 17.73 12.70 20.87
N ALA A 327 16.96 11.92 20.12
CA ALA A 327 17.33 11.43 18.78
C ALA A 327 17.20 12.49 17.68
N GLY A 328 16.92 13.76 18.01
CA GLY A 328 16.83 14.86 17.06
C GLY A 328 15.57 14.87 16.18
N THR A 329 14.52 14.15 16.55
CA THR A 329 13.23 14.15 15.86
C THR A 329 12.54 15.50 16.07
N ARG A 330 12.39 16.30 15.02
CA ARG A 330 11.74 17.62 15.08
C ARG A 330 10.30 17.63 14.58
N SER A 331 9.90 16.62 13.84
CA SER A 331 8.56 16.47 13.28
C SER A 331 8.02 15.09 13.58
N VAL A 332 6.81 15.03 14.11
CA VAL A 332 6.11 13.77 14.41
C VAL A 332 4.77 13.76 13.68
N THR A 333 4.42 12.60 13.12
CA THR A 333 3.11 12.37 12.50
C THR A 333 2.18 11.69 13.49
N VAL A 334 1.04 12.32 13.73
CA VAL A 334 -0.07 11.77 14.52
C VAL A 334 -1.31 11.71 13.62
N ALA A 335 -2.04 10.61 13.71
CA ALA A 335 -3.19 10.37 12.84
C ALA A 335 -4.50 10.28 13.65
N PRO A 336 -5.19 11.41 13.96
CA PRO A 336 -6.52 11.39 14.54
C PRO A 336 -7.56 10.76 13.62
N GLU A 337 -7.38 10.89 12.30
CA GLU A 337 -8.20 10.42 11.18
C GLU A 337 -9.55 11.13 11.08
N ALA A 338 -10.19 11.49 12.20
CA ALA A 338 -11.45 12.22 12.24
C ALA A 338 -11.44 13.32 13.32
N GLY A 339 -12.21 14.39 13.10
CA GLY A 339 -12.26 15.53 14.02
C GLY A 339 -12.99 15.22 15.32
N SER A 340 -14.17 14.62 15.23
CA SER A 340 -15.01 14.32 16.40
C SER A 340 -14.70 12.96 17.03
N GLU A 341 -14.93 12.83 18.34
CA GLU A 341 -14.85 11.54 19.03
C GLU A 341 -15.89 10.54 18.50
N ARG A 342 -17.09 11.02 18.15
CA ARG A 342 -18.11 10.19 17.53
C ARG A 342 -17.56 9.52 16.28
N MET A 343 -16.96 10.30 15.40
CA MET A 343 -16.44 9.76 14.13
C MET A 343 -15.22 8.86 14.36
N ARG A 344 -14.37 9.16 15.35
CA ARG A 344 -13.26 8.27 15.73
C ARG A 344 -13.78 6.92 16.24
N ARG A 345 -14.91 6.86 16.95
CA ARG A 345 -15.58 5.59 17.32
C ARG A 345 -16.17 4.87 16.10
N VAL A 346 -16.80 5.60 15.16
CA VAL A 346 -17.33 5.02 13.91
C VAL A 346 -16.22 4.29 13.14
N ILE A 347 -15.05 4.89 13.03
CA ILE A 347 -13.90 4.28 12.32
C ILE A 347 -13.05 3.34 13.21
N ASN A 348 -13.45 3.11 14.45
CA ASN A 348 -12.72 2.31 15.44
C ASN A 348 -11.27 2.78 15.67
N LYS A 349 -11.07 4.09 15.73
CA LYS A 349 -9.75 4.65 16.03
C LYS A 349 -9.41 4.58 17.52
N ASN A 350 -10.43 4.45 18.38
CA ASN A 350 -10.32 4.34 19.85
C ASN A 350 -9.35 5.41 20.39
N LEU A 351 -9.72 6.68 20.22
CA LEU A 351 -8.85 7.81 20.55
C LEU A 351 -9.69 9.00 20.99
N SER A 352 -9.58 9.41 22.24
CA SER A 352 -10.23 10.60 22.77
C SER A 352 -9.49 11.88 22.37
N GLU A 353 -10.19 13.01 22.42
CA GLU A 353 -9.58 14.33 22.21
C GLU A 353 -8.51 14.62 23.29
N ALA A 354 -8.80 14.26 24.54
CA ALA A 354 -7.86 14.45 25.65
C ALA A 354 -6.52 13.72 25.42
N GLU A 355 -6.54 12.51 24.84
CA GLU A 355 -5.32 11.76 24.50
C GLU A 355 -4.53 12.41 23.38
N ILE A 356 -5.19 12.91 22.34
CA ILE A 356 -4.55 13.65 21.26
C ILE A 356 -3.86 14.91 21.80
N LEU A 357 -4.56 15.67 22.61
CA LEU A 357 -4.05 16.91 23.18
C LEU A 357 -2.88 16.66 24.16
N ARG A 358 -2.99 15.61 24.99
CA ARG A 358 -1.90 15.18 25.89
C ARG A 358 -0.64 14.80 25.09
N ALA A 359 -0.78 14.05 24.00
CA ALA A 359 0.32 13.69 23.14
C ALA A 359 0.99 14.92 22.51
N ALA A 360 0.18 15.89 22.04
CA ALA A 360 0.69 17.13 21.49
C ALA A 360 1.47 17.95 22.53
N ASP A 361 0.97 18.03 23.77
CA ASP A 361 1.66 18.73 24.87
C ASP A 361 2.99 18.05 25.21
N MET A 362 3.03 16.71 25.36
CA MET A 362 4.27 15.96 25.66
C MET A 362 5.31 16.18 24.57
N LEU A 363 4.93 16.04 23.30
CA LEU A 363 5.86 16.22 22.18
C LEU A 363 6.38 17.64 22.07
N ALA A 364 5.54 18.65 22.34
CA ALA A 364 5.93 20.06 22.30
C ALA A 364 6.93 20.41 23.42
N VAL A 365 6.69 19.94 24.65
CA VAL A 365 7.58 20.16 25.81
C VAL A 365 8.97 19.55 25.54
N ASP A 366 9.04 18.36 24.97
CA ASP A 366 10.29 17.67 24.64
C ASP A 366 11.01 18.21 23.38
N GLY A 367 10.41 19.18 22.70
CA GLY A 367 11.11 19.91 21.62
C GLY A 367 10.75 19.52 20.19
N VAL A 368 9.66 18.79 20.00
CA VAL A 368 9.07 18.61 18.67
C VAL A 368 8.49 19.94 18.19
N GLU A 369 8.95 20.39 17.02
CA GLU A 369 8.59 21.71 16.48
C GLU A 369 7.41 21.64 15.51
N SER A 370 7.14 20.48 14.92
CA SER A 370 6.09 20.31 13.94
C SER A 370 5.28 19.04 14.18
N LEU A 371 3.96 19.17 14.23
CA LEU A 371 3.06 18.02 14.19
C LEU A 371 2.41 17.92 12.81
N LYS A 372 2.51 16.75 12.20
CA LYS A 372 1.75 16.40 11.00
C LYS A 372 0.51 15.61 11.42
N LEU A 373 -0.66 16.13 11.08
CA LEU A 373 -1.95 15.55 11.43
C LEU A 373 -2.62 14.98 10.17
N TYR A 374 -3.02 13.72 10.22
CA TYR A 374 -3.80 13.10 9.16
C TYR A 374 -5.29 13.07 9.51
N PHE A 375 -6.11 13.46 8.52
CA PHE A 375 -7.56 13.37 8.57
C PHE A 375 -8.11 12.79 7.29
N MET A 376 -9.25 12.10 7.40
CA MET A 376 -10.07 11.66 6.28
C MET A 376 -11.39 12.41 6.25
N VAL A 377 -11.97 12.56 5.05
CA VAL A 377 -13.29 13.11 4.82
C VAL A 377 -14.08 12.22 3.86
N GLY A 378 -15.40 12.26 3.95
CA GLY A 378 -16.27 11.38 3.20
C GLY A 378 -16.39 9.99 3.80
N LEU A 379 -16.10 9.85 5.08
CA LEU A 379 -16.26 8.61 5.84
C LEU A 379 -17.75 8.20 5.94
N PRO A 380 -18.05 6.88 6.01
CA PRO A 380 -19.42 6.43 6.24
C PRO A 380 -20.02 7.04 7.51
N GLY A 381 -21.19 7.66 7.38
CA GLY A 381 -21.89 8.32 8.50
C GLY A 381 -21.28 9.65 8.99
N GLU A 382 -20.39 10.26 8.20
CA GLU A 382 -19.79 11.56 8.50
C GLU A 382 -20.79 12.70 8.30
N GLU A 383 -20.91 13.58 9.30
CA GLU A 383 -21.76 14.76 9.32
C GLU A 383 -20.94 16.07 9.25
N GLU A 384 -21.62 17.22 9.10
CA GLU A 384 -20.94 18.51 9.00
C GLU A 384 -20.24 18.91 10.32
N GLU A 385 -20.83 18.53 11.45
CA GLU A 385 -20.28 18.74 12.79
C GLU A 385 -18.94 18.01 12.97
N ASP A 386 -18.79 16.81 12.39
CA ASP A 386 -17.54 16.04 12.44
C ASP A 386 -16.43 16.73 11.64
N ARG A 387 -16.79 17.36 10.52
CA ARG A 387 -15.86 18.14 9.70
C ARG A 387 -15.46 19.44 10.37
N GLN A 388 -16.41 20.13 11.05
CA GLN A 388 -16.09 21.30 11.84
C GLN A 388 -15.14 20.94 12.99
N ALA A 389 -15.33 19.81 13.64
CA ALA A 389 -14.46 19.33 14.70
C ALA A 389 -12.99 19.11 14.24
N ILE A 390 -12.73 18.90 12.93
CA ILE A 390 -11.34 18.91 12.40
C ILE A 390 -10.72 20.28 12.60
N VAL A 391 -11.45 21.36 12.28
CA VAL A 391 -10.95 22.74 12.39
C VAL A 391 -10.71 23.08 13.86
N ASP A 392 -11.63 22.70 14.74
CA ASP A 392 -11.57 22.99 16.18
C ASP A 392 -10.38 22.26 16.84
N LEU A 393 -10.20 20.98 16.54
CA LEU A 393 -9.08 20.17 17.04
C LEU A 393 -7.72 20.71 16.56
N VAL A 394 -7.60 21.03 15.27
CA VAL A 394 -6.36 21.61 14.70
C VAL A 394 -6.05 22.97 15.35
N THR A 395 -7.08 23.80 15.58
CA THR A 395 -6.92 25.10 16.25
C THR A 395 -6.38 24.91 17.67
N THR A 396 -6.97 24.00 18.44
CA THR A 396 -6.55 23.70 19.80
C THR A 396 -5.12 23.18 19.87
N ILE A 397 -4.76 22.23 18.99
CA ILE A 397 -3.39 21.68 18.92
C ILE A 397 -2.38 22.78 18.57
N ARG A 398 -2.69 23.60 17.55
CA ARG A 398 -1.82 24.72 17.16
C ARG A 398 -1.57 25.68 18.33
N ASP A 399 -2.63 26.07 19.06
CA ASP A 399 -2.52 27.02 20.17
C ASP A 399 -1.65 26.47 21.30
N ARG A 400 -1.75 25.17 21.60
CA ARG A 400 -0.88 24.49 22.58
C ARG A 400 0.58 24.45 22.13
N LEU A 401 0.84 24.08 20.87
CA LEU A 401 2.19 24.08 20.30
C LEU A 401 2.83 25.48 20.31
N LEU A 402 2.06 26.52 19.98
CA LEU A 402 2.54 27.90 20.04
C LEU A 402 2.83 28.36 21.48
N SER A 403 1.99 27.95 22.45
CA SER A 403 2.20 28.27 23.86
C SER A 403 3.50 27.61 24.37
N ALA A 404 3.64 26.31 24.20
CA ALA A 404 4.85 25.57 24.59
C ALA A 404 6.11 26.08 23.86
N GLY A 405 5.98 26.40 22.57
CA GLY A 405 7.08 26.95 21.78
C GLY A 405 7.59 28.30 22.29
N ARG A 406 6.70 29.19 22.73
CA ARG A 406 7.10 30.50 23.32
C ARG A 406 7.93 30.35 24.58
N GLU A 407 7.62 29.40 25.43
CA GLU A 407 8.37 29.12 26.66
C GLU A 407 9.82 28.67 26.37
N HIS A 408 10.05 28.07 25.20
CA HIS A 408 11.33 27.54 24.78
C HIS A 408 12.00 28.35 23.62
N GLY A 409 11.48 29.53 23.29
CA GLY A 409 12.01 30.38 22.20
C GLY A 409 11.87 29.78 20.80
N ARG A 410 10.86 28.93 20.57
CA ARG A 410 10.60 28.23 19.31
C ARG A 410 9.22 28.60 18.76
N VAL A 411 9.01 28.34 17.47
CA VAL A 411 7.71 28.55 16.83
C VAL A 411 7.18 27.18 16.40
N GLY A 412 6.10 26.74 17.04
CA GLY A 412 5.43 25.49 16.69
C GLY A 412 4.64 25.62 15.38
N SER A 413 4.56 24.53 14.61
CA SER A 413 3.76 24.47 13.38
C SER A 413 2.94 23.20 13.29
N VAL A 414 1.81 23.29 12.58
CA VAL A 414 0.94 22.14 12.28
C VAL A 414 0.85 21.97 10.77
N LYS A 415 1.11 20.73 10.30
CA LYS A 415 0.83 20.34 8.91
C LYS A 415 -0.37 19.43 8.91
N VAL A 416 -1.43 19.80 8.21
CA VAL A 416 -2.67 19.02 8.11
C VAL A 416 -2.73 18.38 6.73
N SER A 417 -2.85 17.06 6.69
CA SER A 417 -3.10 16.30 5.47
C SER A 417 -4.52 15.74 5.51
N ILE A 418 -5.34 16.09 4.51
CA ILE A 418 -6.75 15.68 4.44
C ILE A 418 -6.96 14.81 3.22
N ASN A 419 -7.37 13.56 3.42
CA ASN A 419 -7.51 12.57 2.37
C ASN A 419 -8.99 12.18 2.20
N PRO A 420 -9.52 12.11 0.97
CA PRO A 420 -10.81 11.47 0.74
C PRO A 420 -10.80 10.01 1.17
N PHE A 421 -11.89 9.55 1.77
CA PHE A 421 -12.06 8.13 2.07
C PHE A 421 -12.14 7.31 0.78
N VAL A 422 -11.37 6.23 0.74
CA VAL A 422 -11.35 5.21 -0.32
C VAL A 422 -11.70 3.86 0.30
N PRO A 423 -12.85 3.26 -0.03
CA PRO A 423 -13.16 1.91 0.44
C PRO A 423 -12.17 0.89 -0.12
N LYS A 424 -11.59 0.08 0.75
CA LYS A 424 -10.56 -0.90 0.41
C LYS A 424 -11.06 -2.33 0.62
N PRO A 425 -10.69 -3.28 -0.27
CA PRO A 425 -10.88 -4.70 -0.04
C PRO A 425 -10.37 -5.15 1.32
N TRP A 426 -11.01 -6.17 1.89
CA TRP A 426 -10.63 -6.77 3.17
C TRP A 426 -10.66 -5.82 4.36
N THR A 427 -11.46 -4.74 4.28
CA THR A 427 -11.75 -3.87 5.40
C THR A 427 -13.25 -3.90 5.74
N PRO A 428 -13.65 -3.57 6.96
CA PRO A 428 -15.07 -3.41 7.30
C PRO A 428 -15.83 -2.47 6.36
N PHE A 429 -15.17 -1.47 5.79
CA PHE A 429 -15.77 -0.50 4.87
C PHE A 429 -15.66 -0.87 3.39
N GLN A 430 -15.26 -2.10 3.05
CA GLN A 430 -15.19 -2.57 1.66
C GLN A 430 -16.52 -2.52 0.90
N TRP A 431 -17.66 -2.57 1.62
CA TRP A 431 -19.01 -2.51 1.06
C TRP A 431 -19.54 -1.09 0.90
N ASP A 432 -18.88 -0.10 1.54
CA ASP A 432 -19.35 1.28 1.53
C ASP A 432 -19.00 2.00 0.22
N ALA A 433 -19.82 2.97 -0.16
CA ALA A 433 -19.58 3.82 -1.31
C ALA A 433 -18.57 4.93 -0.99
N MET A 434 -17.80 5.35 -1.97
CA MET A 434 -17.05 6.60 -1.90
C MET A 434 -17.99 7.79 -2.09
N MET A 435 -17.81 8.85 -1.32
CA MET A 435 -18.54 10.11 -1.50
C MET A 435 -18.31 10.68 -2.92
N PRO A 436 -19.35 11.17 -3.60
CA PRO A 436 -19.21 11.74 -4.95
C PRO A 436 -18.16 12.87 -5.02
N VAL A 437 -17.36 12.88 -6.09
CA VAL A 437 -16.25 13.82 -6.30
C VAL A 437 -16.67 15.29 -6.15
N ALA A 438 -17.87 15.66 -6.58
CA ALA A 438 -18.37 17.03 -6.44
C ALA A 438 -18.53 17.44 -4.97
N GLN A 439 -19.11 16.56 -4.15
CA GLN A 439 -19.30 16.79 -2.72
C GLN A 439 -17.95 16.86 -1.99
N LEU A 440 -17.03 15.93 -2.27
CA LEU A 440 -15.67 15.95 -1.70
C LEU A 440 -14.93 17.25 -2.03
N LYS A 441 -15.04 17.76 -3.26
CA LYS A 441 -14.43 19.05 -3.62
C LYS A 441 -14.99 20.20 -2.79
N ASP A 442 -16.28 20.20 -2.50
CA ASP A 442 -16.91 21.25 -1.69
C ASP A 442 -16.46 21.14 -0.23
N VAL A 443 -16.40 19.93 0.33
CA VAL A 443 -15.89 19.68 1.69
C VAL A 443 -14.44 20.16 1.81
N LEU A 444 -13.55 19.71 0.93
CA LEU A 444 -12.13 20.08 0.98
C LEU A 444 -11.92 21.58 0.78
N ARG A 445 -12.70 22.23 -0.08
CA ARG A 445 -12.63 23.68 -0.29
C ARG A 445 -12.98 24.45 1.00
N ARG A 446 -14.03 24.01 1.73
CA ARG A 446 -14.42 24.62 3.01
C ARG A 446 -13.35 24.41 4.08
N LEU A 447 -12.86 23.20 4.27
CA LEU A 447 -11.81 22.91 5.23
C LEU A 447 -10.52 23.68 4.94
N ARG A 448 -10.04 23.69 3.69
CA ARG A 448 -8.87 24.46 3.29
C ARG A 448 -9.04 25.96 3.57
N ARG A 449 -10.24 26.52 3.35
CA ARG A 449 -10.53 27.92 3.64
C ARG A 449 -10.50 28.22 5.14
N SER A 450 -11.07 27.34 5.96
CA SER A 450 -11.13 27.54 7.42
C SER A 450 -9.75 27.37 8.06
N LEU A 451 -9.05 26.29 7.75
CA LEU A 451 -7.72 26.00 8.27
C LEU A 451 -6.64 26.95 7.73
N GLY A 452 -6.73 27.37 6.47
CA GLY A 452 -5.78 28.30 5.86
C GLY A 452 -5.85 29.73 6.39
N ARG A 453 -6.79 30.04 7.28
CA ARG A 453 -6.83 31.31 8.04
C ARG A 453 -6.01 31.26 9.33
N LEU A 454 -5.57 30.07 9.72
CA LEU A 454 -4.82 29.85 10.95
C LEU A 454 -3.32 30.03 10.68
N ASP A 455 -2.69 30.96 11.37
CA ASP A 455 -1.24 31.13 11.30
C ASP A 455 -0.53 29.88 11.79
N ASN A 456 0.62 29.54 11.19
CA ASN A 456 1.42 28.34 11.46
C ASN A 456 0.71 27.00 11.18
N VAL A 457 -0.33 27.02 10.33
CA VAL A 457 -1.01 25.82 9.83
C VAL A 457 -0.82 25.72 8.32
N GLN A 458 -0.24 24.64 7.86
CA GLN A 458 -0.16 24.28 6.44
C GLN A 458 -1.17 23.18 6.15
N VAL A 459 -1.91 23.29 5.04
CA VAL A 459 -2.95 22.33 4.67
C VAL A 459 -2.67 21.75 3.29
N ASP A 460 -2.45 20.46 3.26
CA ASP A 460 -2.43 19.64 2.04
C ASP A 460 -3.69 18.79 1.98
N ALA A 461 -4.20 18.52 0.78
CA ALA A 461 -5.32 17.62 0.62
C ALA A 461 -5.21 16.89 -0.72
N ASP A 462 -5.50 15.58 -0.68
CA ASP A 462 -5.46 14.73 -1.85
C ASP A 462 -6.60 15.06 -2.83
N SER A 463 -6.40 14.68 -4.08
CA SER A 463 -7.36 14.92 -5.15
C SER A 463 -8.55 13.97 -5.06
N PRO A 464 -9.81 14.48 -4.96
CA PRO A 464 -10.98 13.61 -5.07
C PRO A 464 -11.08 12.81 -6.39
N ARG A 465 -10.43 13.29 -7.45
CA ARG A 465 -10.39 12.57 -8.74
C ARG A 465 -9.44 11.37 -8.68
N GLU A 466 -8.31 11.54 -8.00
CA GLU A 466 -7.36 10.44 -7.78
C GLU A 466 -7.95 9.41 -6.82
N ALA A 467 -8.65 9.84 -5.77
CA ALA A 467 -9.37 8.94 -4.88
C ALA A 467 -10.47 8.15 -5.60
N TYR A 468 -11.20 8.78 -6.55
CA TYR A 468 -12.16 8.08 -7.41
C TYR A 468 -11.47 6.99 -8.25
N MET A 469 -10.36 7.33 -8.90
CA MET A 469 -9.61 6.36 -9.70
C MET A 469 -9.07 5.23 -8.83
N GLN A 470 -8.51 5.56 -7.67
CA GLN A 470 -8.03 4.55 -6.73
C GLN A 470 -9.14 3.63 -6.24
N THR A 471 -10.35 4.16 -5.99
CA THR A 471 -11.52 3.36 -5.62
C THR A 471 -11.92 2.42 -6.75
N LEU A 472 -12.00 2.92 -7.98
CA LEU A 472 -12.32 2.12 -9.17
C LEU A 472 -11.35 0.95 -9.32
N LEU A 473 -10.05 1.22 -9.26
CA LEU A 473 -9.01 0.20 -9.43
C LEU A 473 -8.94 -0.78 -8.24
N SER A 474 -9.23 -0.30 -7.03
CA SER A 474 -9.23 -1.10 -5.81
C SER A 474 -10.40 -2.09 -5.75
N ARG A 475 -11.59 -1.67 -6.22
CA ARG A 475 -12.84 -2.44 -6.14
C ARG A 475 -13.25 -3.10 -7.47
N GLY A 476 -12.49 -2.85 -8.53
CA GLY A 476 -12.75 -3.35 -9.86
C GLY A 476 -12.63 -4.87 -9.98
N ASP A 477 -13.29 -5.43 -11.00
CA ASP A 477 -13.09 -6.80 -11.47
C ASP A 477 -12.27 -6.81 -12.78
N ARG A 478 -12.15 -7.96 -13.45
CA ARG A 478 -11.36 -8.12 -14.69
C ARG A 478 -11.78 -7.19 -15.83
N ARG A 479 -13.03 -6.77 -15.86
CA ARG A 479 -13.56 -5.88 -16.90
C ARG A 479 -12.96 -4.49 -16.83
N VAL A 480 -12.51 -4.04 -15.62
CA VAL A 480 -11.82 -2.76 -15.45
C VAL A 480 -10.50 -2.70 -16.24
N ALA A 481 -9.99 -3.83 -16.71
CA ALA A 481 -8.79 -3.88 -17.57
C ALA A 481 -8.93 -3.03 -18.86
N ASP A 482 -10.12 -2.90 -19.45
CA ASP A 482 -10.34 -2.04 -20.63
C ASP A 482 -10.17 -0.56 -20.29
N ILE A 483 -10.61 -0.18 -19.07
CA ILE A 483 -10.39 1.18 -18.54
C ILE A 483 -8.90 1.39 -18.29
N ILE A 484 -8.21 0.43 -17.67
CA ILE A 484 -6.76 0.50 -17.40
C ILE A 484 -5.97 0.72 -18.68
N GLU A 485 -6.27 -0.02 -19.77
CA GLU A 485 -5.62 0.17 -21.07
C GLU A 485 -5.87 1.56 -21.65
N THR A 486 -7.10 2.05 -21.56
CA THR A 486 -7.45 3.39 -22.03
C THR A 486 -6.68 4.47 -21.26
N LEU A 487 -6.60 4.34 -19.93
CA LEU A 487 -5.86 5.27 -19.08
C LEU A 487 -4.35 5.20 -19.34
N ALA A 488 -3.81 4.00 -19.57
CA ALA A 488 -2.38 3.80 -19.83
C ALA A 488 -1.88 4.53 -21.09
N ARG A 489 -2.75 4.66 -22.10
CA ARG A 489 -2.45 5.30 -23.39
C ARG A 489 -2.80 6.79 -23.45
N ALA A 490 -3.33 7.34 -22.36
CA ALA A 490 -3.72 8.74 -22.23
C ALA A 490 -2.85 9.47 -21.19
N ASP A 491 -2.68 10.77 -21.39
CA ASP A 491 -2.04 11.60 -20.37
C ASP A 491 -2.85 11.62 -19.06
N LYS A 492 -2.17 11.59 -17.92
CA LYS A 492 -2.84 11.63 -16.59
C LYS A 492 -3.84 12.78 -16.45
N GLY A 493 -3.57 13.93 -17.08
CA GLY A 493 -4.48 15.07 -17.09
C GLY A 493 -5.84 14.78 -17.74
N GLN A 494 -5.91 13.82 -18.66
CA GLN A 494 -7.11 13.42 -19.39
C GLN A 494 -7.92 12.33 -18.67
N TRP A 495 -7.35 11.58 -17.75
CA TRP A 495 -7.96 10.42 -17.10
C TRP A 495 -9.36 10.71 -16.53
N TRP A 496 -9.50 11.82 -15.80
CA TRP A 496 -10.80 12.20 -15.25
C TRP A 496 -11.85 12.50 -16.33
N GLY A 497 -11.44 13.08 -17.45
CA GLY A 497 -12.33 13.32 -18.60
C GLY A 497 -12.86 12.02 -19.19
N LEU A 498 -11.95 11.07 -19.45
CA LEU A 498 -12.25 9.74 -19.99
C LEU A 498 -13.19 8.95 -19.06
N LEU A 499 -12.89 8.88 -17.76
CA LEU A 499 -13.75 8.17 -16.80
C LEU A 499 -15.17 8.74 -16.75
N ARG A 500 -15.31 10.07 -16.82
CA ARG A 500 -16.64 10.72 -16.88
C ARG A 500 -17.39 10.43 -18.18
N GLU A 501 -16.67 10.37 -19.28
CA GLU A 501 -17.25 10.03 -20.57
C GLU A 501 -17.77 8.60 -20.56
N MET A 502 -16.97 7.64 -20.13
CA MET A 502 -17.38 6.24 -19.96
C MET A 502 -18.62 6.09 -19.06
N SER A 503 -18.63 6.79 -17.91
CA SER A 503 -19.81 6.77 -17.01
C SER A 503 -21.06 7.36 -17.67
N ARG A 504 -20.92 8.37 -18.52
CA ARG A 504 -22.05 8.98 -19.24
C ARG A 504 -22.58 8.07 -20.33
N GLU A 505 -21.70 7.44 -21.10
CA GLU A 505 -22.03 6.51 -22.18
C GLU A 505 -22.76 5.28 -21.64
N ALA A 506 -22.22 4.66 -20.58
CA ALA A 506 -22.84 3.51 -19.92
C ALA A 506 -24.27 3.81 -19.42
N ARG A 507 -24.52 5.04 -18.90
CA ARG A 507 -25.86 5.47 -18.46
C ARG A 507 -26.82 5.76 -19.63
N SER A 508 -26.31 6.15 -20.80
CA SER A 508 -27.17 6.51 -21.95
C SER A 508 -27.67 5.30 -22.75
N GLY A 509 -27.14 4.10 -22.46
CA GLY A 509 -27.45 2.89 -23.22
C GLY A 509 -26.98 2.93 -24.68
N ASN A 510 -26.18 3.90 -25.07
CA ASN A 510 -25.61 4.04 -26.40
C ASN A 510 -24.32 3.21 -26.51
N ASP A 511 -24.47 1.91 -26.66
CA ASP A 511 -23.36 1.04 -27.06
C ASP A 511 -23.00 1.25 -28.53
N ALA A 512 -22.08 2.13 -28.82
CA ALA A 512 -21.54 2.35 -30.16
C ALA A 512 -20.68 1.18 -30.69
N GLY A 513 -20.61 0.04 -29.99
CA GLY A 513 -19.65 -1.01 -30.33
C GLY A 513 -20.07 -2.47 -30.16
N GLY A 514 -21.33 -2.78 -29.88
CA GLY A 514 -21.80 -4.18 -29.90
C GLY A 514 -21.21 -5.13 -28.83
N ASN A 515 -20.56 -4.63 -27.78
CA ASN A 515 -20.19 -5.42 -26.63
C ASN A 515 -21.31 -5.33 -25.58
N ASP A 516 -21.88 -6.45 -25.21
CA ASP A 516 -23.06 -6.61 -24.36
C ASP A 516 -22.98 -6.06 -22.92
N CYS A 517 -21.93 -5.32 -22.53
CA CYS A 517 -21.82 -4.72 -21.20
C CYS A 517 -20.79 -3.58 -21.17
N ALA A 518 -21.17 -2.37 -21.57
CA ALA A 518 -20.37 -1.18 -21.25
C ALA A 518 -20.28 -1.02 -19.72
N ILE A 519 -19.05 -1.06 -19.19
CA ILE A 519 -18.80 -0.95 -17.76
C ILE A 519 -18.99 0.50 -17.32
N ASN A 520 -19.87 0.71 -16.34
CA ASN A 520 -19.99 2.00 -15.69
C ASN A 520 -19.00 2.12 -14.51
N PRO A 521 -17.97 2.98 -14.58
CA PRO A 521 -17.03 3.19 -13.48
C PRO A 521 -17.71 3.53 -12.14
N ASP A 522 -18.85 4.23 -12.17
CA ASP A 522 -19.58 4.62 -10.96
C ASP A 522 -20.14 3.42 -10.19
N ASP A 523 -20.38 2.27 -10.84
CA ASP A 523 -20.86 1.05 -10.17
C ASP A 523 -19.84 0.47 -9.21
N TYR A 524 -18.55 0.71 -9.45
CA TYR A 524 -17.48 0.33 -8.54
C TYR A 524 -17.19 1.38 -7.48
N VAL A 525 -17.47 2.66 -7.74
CA VAL A 525 -17.03 3.78 -6.90
C VAL A 525 -18.11 4.27 -5.95
N THR A 526 -19.29 4.59 -6.48
CA THR A 526 -20.35 5.29 -5.74
C THR A 526 -21.51 4.40 -5.32
N ARG A 527 -21.43 3.10 -5.60
CA ARG A 527 -22.41 2.11 -5.17
C ARG A 527 -21.97 1.41 -3.87
N GLU A 528 -22.90 1.24 -2.94
CA GLU A 528 -22.73 0.31 -1.83
C GLU A 528 -22.93 -1.13 -2.31
N TYR A 529 -22.12 -2.06 -1.78
CA TYR A 529 -22.27 -3.49 -2.03
C TYR A 529 -23.14 -4.16 -0.95
N GLY A 530 -23.90 -5.18 -1.34
CA GLY A 530 -24.72 -5.96 -0.42
C GLY A 530 -23.89 -6.95 0.41
N ALA A 531 -24.39 -7.33 1.59
CA ALA A 531 -23.75 -8.33 2.47
C ALA A 531 -23.51 -9.67 1.78
N GLY A 532 -24.48 -10.12 0.96
CA GLY A 532 -24.42 -11.39 0.23
C GLY A 532 -23.85 -11.28 -1.17
N GLU A 533 -23.40 -10.10 -1.60
CA GLU A 533 -22.81 -9.89 -2.93
C GLU A 533 -21.41 -10.52 -3.00
N LEU A 534 -21.15 -11.30 -4.04
CA LEU A 534 -19.82 -11.86 -4.29
C LEU A 534 -18.90 -10.73 -4.79
N LEU A 535 -17.79 -10.54 -4.10
CA LEU A 535 -16.81 -9.49 -4.40
C LEU A 535 -15.63 -10.06 -5.21
N PRO A 536 -15.01 -9.27 -6.10
CA PRO A 536 -13.93 -9.75 -6.96
C PRO A 536 -12.75 -10.41 -6.22
N TRP A 537 -12.51 -10.04 -4.97
CA TRP A 537 -11.42 -10.52 -4.13
C TRP A 537 -11.82 -11.62 -3.13
N ASP A 538 -13.08 -12.03 -3.05
CA ASP A 538 -13.56 -13.01 -2.05
C ASP A 538 -12.91 -14.39 -2.17
N PHE A 539 -12.24 -14.68 -3.28
CA PHE A 539 -11.51 -15.93 -3.45
C PHE A 539 -10.14 -15.95 -2.74
N ILE A 540 -9.66 -14.83 -2.24
CA ILE A 540 -8.40 -14.77 -1.49
C ILE A 540 -8.70 -15.13 -0.04
N ASP A 541 -8.06 -16.15 0.48
CA ASP A 541 -8.10 -16.44 1.91
C ASP A 541 -7.07 -15.54 2.62
N GLN A 542 -7.54 -14.44 3.19
CA GLN A 542 -6.72 -13.51 3.99
C GLN A 542 -6.50 -14.02 5.42
N GLY A 543 -7.10 -15.14 5.81
CA GLY A 543 -7.18 -15.57 7.20
C GLY A 543 -8.14 -14.72 8.04
N ILE A 544 -8.99 -13.88 7.43
CA ILE A 544 -9.96 -13.03 8.12
C ILE A 544 -11.36 -13.46 7.73
N ASP A 545 -12.20 -13.69 8.72
CA ASP A 545 -13.60 -14.03 8.50
C ASP A 545 -14.36 -12.84 7.91
N ARG A 546 -15.04 -13.07 6.78
CA ARG A 546 -15.87 -12.08 6.10
C ARG A 546 -17.03 -11.61 6.99
N ASP A 547 -17.63 -12.50 7.78
CA ASP A 547 -18.73 -12.16 8.69
C ASP A 547 -18.24 -11.25 9.84
N TYR A 548 -16.98 -11.40 10.25
CA TYR A 548 -16.35 -10.47 11.19
C TYR A 548 -16.25 -9.07 10.59
N LEU A 549 -15.80 -8.94 9.34
CA LEU A 549 -15.72 -7.63 8.68
C LEU A 549 -17.10 -6.98 8.55
N TRP A 550 -18.13 -7.77 8.22
CA TRP A 550 -19.50 -7.29 8.15
C TRP A 550 -20.04 -6.87 9.53
N LEU A 551 -19.74 -7.63 10.58
CA LEU A 551 -20.10 -7.28 11.94
C LEU A 551 -19.46 -5.94 12.36
N GLU A 552 -18.19 -5.74 12.02
CA GLU A 552 -17.49 -4.47 12.29
C GLU A 552 -18.11 -3.29 11.53
N ARG A 553 -18.53 -3.49 10.27
CA ARG A 553 -19.31 -2.49 9.54
C ARG A 553 -20.62 -2.14 10.27
N ARG A 554 -21.33 -3.12 10.78
CA ARG A 554 -22.56 -2.88 11.57
C ARG A 554 -22.29 -2.15 12.88
N ARG A 555 -21.20 -2.47 13.57
CA ARG A 555 -20.77 -1.76 14.77
C ARG A 555 -20.45 -0.29 14.49
N SER A 556 -19.87 0.00 13.34
CA SER A 556 -19.59 1.39 12.93
C SER A 556 -20.85 2.25 12.86
N GLN A 557 -21.96 1.70 12.35
CA GLN A 557 -23.24 2.41 12.24
C GLN A 557 -23.82 2.85 13.59
N SER A 558 -23.42 2.17 14.67
CA SER A 558 -23.81 2.49 16.05
C SER A 558 -22.68 3.15 16.85
N ALA A 559 -21.58 3.54 16.20
CA ALA A 559 -20.38 4.09 16.82
C ALA A 559 -19.84 3.24 17.99
N LEU A 560 -19.99 1.90 17.91
CA LEU A 560 -19.48 0.97 18.91
C LEU A 560 -18.02 0.66 18.63
N GLU A 561 -17.21 0.68 19.67
CA GLU A 561 -15.78 0.37 19.60
C GLU A 561 -15.54 -1.14 19.70
N THR A 562 -14.42 -1.56 19.17
CA THR A 562 -13.88 -2.92 19.25
C THR A 562 -12.47 -2.82 19.82
N GLU A 563 -12.18 -3.66 20.79
CA GLU A 563 -10.88 -3.72 21.46
C GLU A 563 -9.74 -4.05 20.46
N PRO A 564 -8.51 -3.62 20.75
CA PRO A 564 -7.32 -4.01 19.98
C PRO A 564 -7.16 -5.53 19.92
N CYS A 565 -6.50 -6.00 18.86
CA CYS A 565 -6.18 -7.42 18.70
C CYS A 565 -5.10 -7.85 19.72
N ASP A 566 -5.43 -8.80 20.58
CA ASP A 566 -4.44 -9.52 21.39
C ASP A 566 -4.11 -10.84 20.69
N VAL A 567 -2.97 -10.90 20.03
CA VAL A 567 -2.52 -12.08 19.28
C VAL A 567 -2.28 -13.32 20.15
N THR A 568 -2.25 -13.16 21.48
CA THR A 568 -2.02 -14.29 22.42
C THR A 568 -3.31 -15.00 22.83
N SER A 569 -4.46 -14.33 22.73
CA SER A 569 -5.73 -14.84 23.25
C SER A 569 -6.95 -14.63 22.35
N CYS A 570 -6.84 -13.71 21.38
CA CYS A 570 -7.98 -13.35 20.52
C CYS A 570 -8.13 -14.32 19.35
N VAL A 571 -9.35 -14.83 19.16
CA VAL A 571 -9.75 -15.69 18.03
C VAL A 571 -10.90 -15.08 17.22
N THR A 572 -11.18 -13.79 17.40
CA THR A 572 -12.45 -13.18 16.95
C THR A 572 -12.52 -13.00 15.43
N CYS A 573 -11.40 -12.64 14.79
CA CYS A 573 -11.38 -12.35 13.36
C CYS A 573 -10.90 -13.50 12.47
N GLY A 574 -10.42 -14.61 13.06
CA GLY A 574 -9.91 -15.78 12.35
C GLY A 574 -8.44 -15.71 11.93
N ALA A 575 -7.74 -14.57 12.12
CA ALA A 575 -6.37 -14.38 11.61
C ALA A 575 -5.27 -15.01 12.47
N CYS A 576 -5.56 -15.46 13.69
CA CYS A 576 -4.59 -16.02 14.64
C CYS A 576 -4.72 -17.53 14.77
#